data_8aa6059768ada23b7a9b9628f1ce08fb
#
_entry.id   8aa6059768ada23b7a9b9628f1ce08fb
#
_cell.length_a   1.000
_cell.length_b   1.000
_cell.length_c   1.000
_cell.angle_alpha   90.00
_cell.angle_beta   90.00
_cell.angle_gamma   90.00
#
_symmetry.space_group_name_H-M   'P 1'
#
loop_
_entity.id
_entity.type
_entity.pdbx_description
1 polymer ?
#
loop_
_entity_poly.entity_id
_entity_poly.type
_entity_poly.pdbx_seq_one_letter_code
_entity_poly.pdbx_strand_id
1 'polypeptide(L)'
;MKTQIINTIVLAGLLCTPALAQRVEIFGGGQYEHLQPSYNAVGWNGSLTGNFKHVLGITADFSGVYKSHRTDSSVYTYTVGPVLTARLPVIQPFVHALIGGATISGGGVSDSAFAMLLGGGLDIGLRKGIGLRLVQADWIVTKFNSETQNSQGRVSVGIVIKF
;
A
#
# COMPACT_ATOMS: atom_id res chain seq x y z
N MET A 1 -26.67 17.85 3.72
CA MET A 1 -25.93 17.76 4.98
C MET A 1 -24.80 16.73 4.98
N LYS A 2 -24.96 15.52 4.45
CA LYS A 2 -23.85 14.49 4.46
C LYS A 2 -22.60 14.90 3.67
N THR A 3 -22.75 15.55 2.54
CA THR A 3 -21.64 15.99 1.67
C THR A 3 -20.80 17.10 2.31
N GLN A 4 -21.42 17.98 3.08
CA GLN A 4 -20.72 19.07 3.81
C GLN A 4 -19.83 18.52 4.93
N ILE A 5 -20.26 17.47 5.61
CA ILE A 5 -19.52 16.83 6.71
C ILE A 5 -18.25 16.13 6.15
N ILE A 6 -18.38 15.46 5.01
CA ILE A 6 -17.25 14.78 4.35
C ILE A 6 -16.20 15.81 3.90
N ASN A 7 -16.62 16.92 3.29
CA ASN A 7 -15.70 17.99 2.86
C ASN A 7 -15.01 18.66 4.06
N THR A 8 -15.70 18.82 5.19
CA THR A 8 -15.12 19.42 6.42
C THR A 8 -14.10 18.49 7.05
N ILE A 9 -14.34 17.15 7.05
CA ILE A 9 -13.39 16.17 7.60
C ILE A 9 -12.14 16.07 6.70
N VAL A 10 -12.30 16.10 5.39
CA VAL A 10 -11.17 16.10 4.43
C VAL A 10 -10.36 17.39 4.55
N LEU A 11 -11.01 18.54 4.69
CA LEU A 11 -10.34 19.83 4.85
C LEU A 11 -9.65 19.97 6.22
N ALA A 12 -10.26 19.45 7.29
CA ALA A 12 -9.65 19.40 8.62
C ALA A 12 -8.43 18.47 8.67
N GLY A 13 -8.46 17.36 7.94
CA GLY A 13 -7.30 16.48 7.80
C GLY A 13 -6.13 17.13 7.05
N LEU A 14 -6.40 18.02 6.10
CA LEU A 14 -5.39 18.77 5.35
C LEU A 14 -4.79 19.96 6.14
N LEU A 15 -5.50 20.49 7.12
CA LEU A 15 -5.08 21.64 7.92
C LEU A 15 -4.32 21.28 9.19
N CYS A 16 -4.21 20.03 9.57
CA CYS A 16 -3.43 19.55 10.72
C CYS A 16 -1.92 19.42 10.45
N THR A 17 -1.38 20.08 9.42
CA THR A 17 0.04 19.97 9.06
C THR A 17 0.80 21.27 9.14
N PRO A 18 1.10 21.83 10.33
CA PRO A 18 2.32 22.62 10.39
C PRO A 18 3.11 22.49 11.68
N ALA A 19 3.43 21.32 12.15
CA ALA A 19 4.29 21.27 13.35
C ALA A 19 5.28 20.11 13.43
N LEU A 20 5.31 19.25 12.42
CA LEU A 20 6.28 18.16 12.39
C LEU A 20 7.04 18.29 11.08
N ALA A 21 8.33 18.48 11.13
CA ALA A 21 9.24 18.29 9.99
C ALA A 21 9.22 16.81 9.61
N GLN A 22 8.05 16.34 9.18
CA GLN A 22 7.78 14.97 8.81
C GLN A 22 8.23 14.78 7.38
N ARG A 23 9.14 13.85 7.21
CA ARG A 23 9.48 13.42 5.87
C ARG A 23 8.28 12.64 5.32
N VAL A 24 7.66 13.19 4.31
CA VAL A 24 6.59 12.52 3.56
C VAL A 24 7.26 11.75 2.42
N GLU A 25 6.87 10.51 2.25
CA GLU A 25 7.35 9.66 1.17
C GLU A 25 6.16 9.19 0.35
N ILE A 26 6.24 9.37 -0.98
CA ILE A 26 5.25 8.88 -1.94
C ILE A 26 5.91 7.81 -2.78
N PHE A 27 5.33 6.64 -2.81
CA PHE A 27 5.76 5.53 -3.66
C PHE A 27 4.75 5.29 -4.76
N GLY A 28 5.24 4.98 -5.95
CA GLY A 28 4.44 4.52 -7.08
C GLY A 28 5.21 3.51 -7.90
N GLY A 29 4.57 2.40 -8.25
CA GLY A 29 5.24 1.33 -8.97
C GLY A 29 4.32 0.27 -9.55
N GLY A 30 4.92 -0.70 -10.21
CA GLY A 30 4.28 -1.91 -10.68
C GLY A 30 4.33 -3.01 -9.62
N GLN A 31 3.32 -3.85 -9.63
CA GLN A 31 3.28 -5.02 -8.75
C GLN A 31 2.96 -6.29 -9.53
N TYR A 32 3.48 -7.39 -9.00
CA TYR A 32 3.16 -8.74 -9.41
C TYR A 32 2.62 -9.47 -8.18
N GLU A 33 1.48 -10.11 -8.33
CA GLU A 33 0.81 -10.81 -7.26
C GLU A 33 0.59 -12.27 -7.65
N HIS A 34 0.98 -13.18 -6.76
CA HIS A 34 0.72 -14.60 -6.88
C HIS A 34 -0.49 -14.97 -6.04
N LEU A 35 -1.58 -15.28 -6.73
CA LEU A 35 -2.85 -15.69 -6.13
C LEU A 35 -2.99 -17.21 -6.24
N GLN A 36 -3.30 -17.89 -5.15
CA GLN A 36 -3.63 -19.33 -5.22
C GLN A 36 -5.06 -19.56 -5.74
N PRO A 37 -5.33 -20.64 -6.49
CA PRO A 37 -4.52 -21.86 -6.70
C PRO A 37 -3.64 -21.88 -7.98
N SER A 38 -3.29 -20.80 -8.63
CA SER A 38 -2.31 -20.70 -9.72
C SER A 38 -2.58 -19.54 -10.68
N TYR A 39 -2.91 -18.38 -10.16
CA TYR A 39 -3.12 -17.20 -10.99
C TYR A 39 -2.10 -16.12 -10.66
N ASN A 40 -1.46 -15.63 -11.69
CA ASN A 40 -0.56 -14.51 -11.61
C ASN A 40 -1.30 -13.26 -12.10
N ALA A 41 -1.24 -12.18 -11.34
CA ALA A 41 -1.84 -10.93 -11.69
C ALA A 41 -0.78 -9.82 -11.67
N VAL A 42 -0.89 -8.91 -12.62
CA VAL A 42 -0.05 -7.72 -12.71
C VAL A 42 -0.91 -6.50 -12.41
N GLY A 43 -0.35 -5.53 -11.72
CA GLY A 43 -1.07 -4.33 -11.35
C GLY A 43 -0.16 -3.17 -10.98
N TRP A 44 -0.73 -2.20 -10.31
CA TRP A 44 -0.04 -1.04 -9.78
C TRP A 44 -0.16 -0.98 -8.26
N ASN A 45 0.84 -0.37 -7.64
CA ASN A 45 0.87 -0.12 -6.22
C ASN A 45 1.35 1.30 -5.95
N GLY A 46 0.68 1.98 -5.04
CA GLY A 46 1.06 3.30 -4.57
C GLY A 46 0.93 3.39 -3.07
N SER A 47 1.86 4.10 -2.42
CA SER A 47 1.75 4.33 -0.99
C SER A 47 2.17 5.73 -0.59
N LEU A 48 1.58 6.23 0.49
CA LEU A 48 1.89 7.49 1.15
C LEU A 48 2.36 7.19 2.56
N THR A 49 3.55 7.62 2.90
CA THR A 49 4.16 7.40 4.21
C THR A 49 4.47 8.71 4.90
N GLY A 50 3.99 8.89 6.11
CA GLY A 50 4.36 9.98 7.02
C GLY A 50 5.27 9.47 8.13
N ASN A 51 6.48 10.03 8.25
CA ASN A 51 7.48 9.58 9.22
C ASN A 51 7.50 10.52 10.42
N PHE A 52 7.20 10.03 11.62
CA PHE A 52 7.18 10.82 12.87
C PHE A 52 8.54 10.87 13.56
N LYS A 53 9.33 9.81 13.41
CA LYS A 53 10.68 9.66 13.96
C LYS A 53 11.60 9.12 12.88
N HIS A 54 12.91 9.11 13.18
CA HIS A 54 13.92 8.61 12.25
C HIS A 54 13.66 7.18 11.75
N VAL A 55 12.91 6.37 12.50
CA VAL A 55 12.71 4.95 12.23
C VAL A 55 11.23 4.62 12.06
N LEU A 56 10.31 5.39 12.66
CA LEU A 56 8.90 5.05 12.75
C LEU A 56 8.03 5.98 11.91
N GLY A 57 7.13 5.42 11.12
CA GLY A 57 6.13 6.13 10.34
C GLY A 57 4.80 5.40 10.29
N ILE A 58 3.84 6.02 9.64
CA ILE A 58 2.57 5.41 9.22
C ILE A 58 2.51 5.46 7.71
N THR A 59 2.10 4.36 7.09
CA THR A 59 1.90 4.29 5.65
C THR A 59 0.47 3.92 5.31
N ALA A 60 -0.07 4.56 4.28
CA ALA A 60 -1.29 4.17 3.60
C ALA A 60 -0.90 3.58 2.25
N ASP A 61 -1.34 2.36 1.98
CA ASP A 61 -1.03 1.60 0.76
C ASP A 61 -2.29 1.36 -0.05
N PHE A 62 -2.21 1.62 -1.33
CA PHE A 62 -3.28 1.42 -2.30
C PHE A 62 -2.75 0.60 -3.45
N SER A 63 -3.47 -0.43 -3.83
CA SER A 63 -3.09 -1.24 -4.98
C SER A 63 -4.28 -1.71 -5.79
N GLY A 64 -4.03 -1.95 -7.07
CA GLY A 64 -5.02 -2.47 -7.99
C GLY A 64 -4.39 -3.53 -8.88
N VAL A 65 -5.02 -4.69 -8.96
CA VAL A 65 -4.64 -5.79 -9.87
C VAL A 65 -5.74 -6.04 -10.86
N TYR A 66 -5.33 -6.27 -12.10
CA TYR A 66 -6.22 -6.58 -13.20
C TYR A 66 -6.01 -8.03 -13.64
N LYS A 67 -7.08 -8.79 -13.67
CA LYS A 67 -7.05 -10.18 -14.11
C LYS A 67 -7.34 -10.24 -15.61
N SER A 68 -6.34 -10.59 -16.39
CA SER A 68 -6.41 -10.67 -17.84
C SER A 68 -6.65 -12.10 -18.33
N HIS A 69 -7.79 -12.71 -18.03
CA HIS A 69 -8.32 -13.84 -18.78
C HIS A 69 -9.80 -14.05 -18.47
N ARG A 70 -10.64 -13.77 -19.44
CA ARG A 70 -12.06 -14.17 -19.57
C ARG A 70 -13.11 -13.63 -18.58
N THR A 71 -12.74 -12.89 -17.55
CA THR A 71 -13.68 -12.20 -16.67
C THR A 71 -13.02 -10.90 -16.23
N ASP A 72 -13.60 -9.76 -16.60
CA ASP A 72 -13.15 -8.43 -16.14
C ASP A 72 -13.35 -8.32 -14.62
N SER A 73 -12.40 -8.86 -13.87
CA SER A 73 -12.39 -8.75 -12.41
C SER A 73 -11.20 -7.90 -11.98
N SER A 74 -11.48 -6.85 -11.24
CA SER A 74 -10.50 -5.97 -10.63
C SER A 74 -10.51 -6.16 -9.13
N VAL A 75 -9.34 -6.25 -8.52
CA VAL A 75 -9.18 -6.26 -7.06
C VAL A 75 -8.46 -4.99 -6.64
N TYR A 76 -9.09 -4.22 -5.78
CA TYR A 76 -8.51 -3.03 -5.16
C TYR A 76 -8.29 -3.30 -3.69
N THR A 77 -7.09 -3.00 -3.22
CA THR A 77 -6.72 -3.13 -1.81
C THR A 77 -6.34 -1.77 -1.26
N TYR A 78 -6.83 -1.44 -0.08
CA TYR A 78 -6.52 -0.20 0.65
C TYR A 78 -6.23 -0.55 2.09
N THR A 79 -5.03 -0.22 2.53
CA THR A 79 -4.55 -0.57 3.87
C THR A 79 -3.75 0.55 4.50
N VAL A 80 -3.71 0.59 5.82
CA VAL A 80 -2.95 1.58 6.59
C VAL A 80 -2.34 0.91 7.82
N GLY A 81 -1.15 1.37 8.21
CA GLY A 81 -0.51 0.86 9.41
C GLY A 81 0.91 1.36 9.61
N PRO A 82 1.57 0.90 10.67
CA PRO A 82 2.93 1.30 11.01
C PRO A 82 3.96 0.77 10.03
N VAL A 83 5.00 1.57 9.81
CA VAL A 83 6.20 1.22 9.06
C VAL A 83 7.43 1.56 9.90
N LEU A 84 8.40 0.66 9.89
CA LEU A 84 9.72 0.85 10.46
C LEU A 84 10.74 0.90 9.34
N THR A 85 11.49 1.99 9.25
CA THR A 85 12.51 2.21 8.21
C THR A 85 13.85 2.46 8.83
N ALA A 86 14.85 1.64 8.49
CA ALA A 86 16.23 1.92 8.85
C ALA A 86 16.86 2.82 7.78
N ARG A 87 17.21 4.05 8.19
CA ARG A 87 17.72 5.08 7.26
C ARG A 87 19.24 5.06 7.22
N LEU A 88 19.78 4.24 6.32
CA LEU A 88 21.19 4.23 6.00
C LEU A 88 21.49 5.20 4.83
N PRO A 89 22.73 5.63 4.65
CA PRO A 89 23.04 6.67 3.65
C PRO A 89 22.64 6.34 2.21
N VAL A 90 22.72 5.09 1.82
CA VAL A 90 22.45 4.62 0.45
C VAL A 90 21.24 3.73 0.38
N ILE A 91 21.11 2.81 1.33
CA ILE A 91 20.05 1.79 1.37
C ILE A 91 19.15 2.02 2.58
N GLN A 92 17.85 1.83 2.38
CA GLN A 92 16.84 2.04 3.42
C GLN A 92 15.89 0.84 3.46
N PRO A 93 16.26 -0.21 4.21
CA PRO A 93 15.33 -1.31 4.44
C PRO A 93 14.17 -0.87 5.32
N PHE A 94 12.99 -1.38 5.02
CA PHE A 94 11.78 -1.12 5.80
C PHE A 94 10.96 -2.39 5.98
N VAL A 95 10.16 -2.41 7.05
CA VAL A 95 9.15 -3.41 7.31
C VAL A 95 7.84 -2.72 7.71
N HIS A 96 6.71 -3.29 7.35
CA HIS A 96 5.42 -2.73 7.70
C HIS A 96 4.39 -3.82 8.05
N ALA A 97 3.39 -3.40 8.83
CA ALA A 97 2.21 -4.19 9.14
C ALA A 97 0.98 -3.31 8.89
N LEU A 98 0.18 -3.66 7.90
CA LEU A 98 -0.94 -2.85 7.43
C LEU A 98 -2.24 -3.62 7.59
N ILE A 99 -3.32 -2.91 7.91
CA ILE A 99 -4.68 -3.43 8.00
C ILE A 99 -5.63 -2.56 7.18
N GLY A 100 -6.65 -3.17 6.63
CA GLY A 100 -7.63 -2.44 5.81
C GLY A 100 -8.64 -3.36 5.14
N GLY A 101 -8.95 -3.07 3.90
CA GLY A 101 -9.91 -3.82 3.11
C GLY A 101 -9.43 -4.12 1.70
N ALA A 102 -10.03 -5.13 1.12
CA ALA A 102 -9.95 -5.43 -0.28
C ALA A 102 -11.35 -5.46 -0.87
N THR A 103 -11.51 -4.89 -2.06
CA THR A 103 -12.77 -4.90 -2.80
C THR A 103 -12.55 -5.61 -4.12
N ILE A 104 -13.35 -6.64 -4.37
CA ILE A 104 -13.37 -7.38 -5.63
C ILE A 104 -14.58 -6.87 -6.41
N SER A 105 -14.36 -6.39 -7.62
CA SER A 105 -15.41 -5.99 -8.54
C SER A 105 -15.37 -6.88 -9.78
N GLY A 106 -16.47 -7.55 -10.05
CA GLY A 106 -16.61 -8.38 -11.25
C GLY A 106 -18.06 -8.79 -11.49
N GLY A 107 -18.52 -8.73 -12.75
CA GLY A 107 -19.86 -9.21 -13.11
C GLY A 107 -21.04 -8.49 -12.46
N GLY A 108 -20.88 -7.21 -12.01
CA GLY A 108 -21.94 -6.43 -11.36
C GLY A 108 -22.10 -6.71 -9.86
N VAL A 109 -21.24 -7.51 -9.26
CA VAL A 109 -21.21 -7.78 -7.82
C VAL A 109 -19.91 -7.20 -7.24
N SER A 110 -20.04 -6.46 -6.15
CA SER A 110 -18.91 -5.97 -5.34
C SER A 110 -18.92 -6.67 -3.99
N ASP A 111 -17.87 -7.37 -3.67
CA ASP A 111 -17.68 -7.97 -2.36
C ASP A 111 -16.46 -7.36 -1.66
N SER A 112 -16.58 -7.11 -0.36
CA SER A 112 -15.54 -6.46 0.44
C SER A 112 -15.07 -7.40 1.53
N ALA A 113 -13.76 -7.52 1.67
CA ALA A 113 -13.10 -8.35 2.65
C ALA A 113 -12.16 -7.54 3.53
N PHE A 114 -11.94 -8.02 4.74
CA PHE A 114 -10.86 -7.53 5.57
C PHE A 114 -9.51 -8.02 5.02
N ALA A 115 -8.54 -7.12 4.93
CA ALA A 115 -7.20 -7.41 4.46
C ALA A 115 -6.15 -7.02 5.50
N MET A 116 -5.15 -7.86 5.67
CA MET A 116 -3.96 -7.59 6.47
C MET A 116 -2.73 -7.87 5.63
N LEU A 117 -1.78 -6.95 5.65
CA LEU A 117 -0.51 -7.07 4.95
C LEU A 117 0.64 -7.05 5.96
N LEU A 118 1.53 -8.01 5.82
CA LEU A 118 2.82 -8.03 6.52
C LEU A 118 3.91 -8.08 5.45
N GLY A 119 4.82 -7.13 5.49
CA GLY A 119 5.84 -7.09 4.47
C GLY A 119 6.97 -6.14 4.77
N GLY A 120 7.80 -5.95 3.77
CA GLY A 120 8.94 -5.06 3.83
C GLY A 120 9.63 -4.96 2.49
N GLY A 121 10.64 -4.13 2.44
CA GLY A 121 11.35 -3.89 1.20
C GLY A 121 12.65 -3.14 1.40
N LEU A 122 13.24 -2.77 0.27
CA LEU A 122 14.51 -2.08 0.19
C LEU A 122 14.41 -0.90 -0.77
N ASP A 123 14.62 0.29 -0.26
CA ASP A 123 14.73 1.51 -1.03
C ASP A 123 16.21 1.90 -1.20
N ILE A 124 16.59 2.40 -2.37
CA ILE A 124 17.90 3.01 -2.64
C ILE A 124 17.69 4.50 -2.93
N GLY A 125 18.46 5.34 -2.23
CA GLY A 125 18.51 6.78 -2.51
C GLY A 125 19.34 7.05 -3.78
N LEU A 126 18.72 7.63 -4.81
CA LEU A 126 19.40 8.00 -6.06
C LEU A 126 19.86 9.46 -6.03
N ARG A 127 19.02 10.37 -5.56
CA ARG A 127 19.26 11.82 -5.44
C ARG A 127 18.49 12.37 -4.24
N LYS A 128 18.77 13.64 -3.87
CA LYS A 128 17.95 14.35 -2.88
C LYS A 128 16.48 14.29 -3.29
N GLY A 129 15.68 13.64 -2.48
CA GLY A 129 14.24 13.53 -2.67
C GLY A 129 13.76 12.42 -3.64
N ILE A 130 14.64 11.69 -4.32
CA ILE A 130 14.24 10.62 -5.25
C ILE A 130 14.98 9.33 -4.87
N GLY A 131 14.24 8.26 -4.76
CA GLY A 131 14.73 6.90 -4.51
C GLY A 131 14.09 5.89 -5.44
N LEU A 132 14.68 4.72 -5.49
CA LEU A 132 14.15 3.55 -6.17
C LEU A 132 13.82 2.48 -5.12
N ARG A 133 12.59 1.98 -5.12
CA ARG A 133 12.23 0.77 -4.37
C ARG A 133 12.59 -0.42 -5.24
N LEU A 134 13.68 -1.10 -4.86
CA LEU A 134 14.17 -2.25 -5.60
C LEU A 134 13.23 -3.43 -5.50
N VAL A 135 12.71 -3.65 -4.32
CA VAL A 135 11.79 -4.73 -4.01
C VAL A 135 10.98 -4.37 -2.77
N GLN A 136 9.69 -4.64 -2.85
CA GLN A 136 8.79 -4.74 -1.70
C GLN A 136 8.11 -6.08 -1.82
N ALA A 137 8.18 -6.89 -0.78
CA ALA A 137 7.51 -8.18 -0.70
C ALA A 137 6.52 -8.17 0.46
N ASP A 138 5.26 -8.48 0.15
CA ASP A 138 4.17 -8.46 1.10
C ASP A 138 3.46 -9.81 1.11
N TRP A 139 3.16 -10.27 2.29
CA TRP A 139 2.25 -11.38 2.54
C TRP A 139 0.88 -10.82 2.86
N ILE A 140 -0.10 -11.18 2.06
CA ILE A 140 -1.48 -10.70 2.17
C ILE A 140 -2.34 -11.83 2.75
N VAL A 141 -3.04 -11.50 3.82
CA VAL A 141 -4.05 -12.35 4.44
C VAL A 141 -5.40 -11.67 4.24
N THR A 142 -6.30 -12.35 3.54
CA THR A 142 -7.65 -11.84 3.29
C THR A 142 -8.66 -12.75 3.96
N LYS A 143 -9.59 -12.17 4.69
CA LYS A 143 -10.65 -12.92 5.37
C LYS A 143 -12.01 -12.57 4.76
N PHE A 144 -12.55 -13.52 4.01
CA PHE A 144 -13.92 -13.49 3.49
C PHE A 144 -14.81 -14.34 4.38
N ASN A 145 -15.84 -13.77 4.96
CA ASN A 145 -17.01 -14.29 5.67
C ASN A 145 -16.91 -15.65 6.45
N SER A 146 -16.06 -16.57 6.14
CA SER A 146 -15.75 -17.81 6.89
C SER A 146 -14.51 -18.53 6.38
N GLU A 147 -13.93 -18.11 5.27
CA GLU A 147 -12.72 -18.70 4.71
C GLU A 147 -11.57 -17.71 4.80
N THR A 148 -10.49 -18.12 5.40
CA THR A 148 -9.25 -17.36 5.48
C THR A 148 -8.35 -17.81 4.32
N GLN A 149 -8.08 -16.93 3.38
CA GLN A 149 -7.07 -17.17 2.34
C GLN A 149 -5.73 -16.61 2.82
N ASN A 150 -4.81 -17.49 3.17
CA ASN A 150 -3.55 -17.15 3.85
C ASN A 150 -2.32 -17.14 2.93
N SER A 151 -2.47 -17.22 1.62
CA SER A 151 -1.32 -17.52 0.76
C SER A 151 -1.25 -16.64 -0.50
N GLN A 152 -1.35 -15.33 -0.29
CA GLN A 152 -1.16 -14.38 -1.39
C GLN A 152 0.16 -13.64 -1.17
N GLY A 153 1.07 -13.75 -2.12
CA GLY A 153 2.33 -13.01 -2.13
C GLY A 153 2.32 -11.90 -3.16
N ARG A 154 2.70 -10.70 -2.77
CA ARG A 154 2.84 -9.52 -3.63
C ARG A 154 4.30 -9.10 -3.67
N VAL A 155 4.79 -8.81 -4.87
CA VAL A 155 6.10 -8.17 -5.06
C VAL A 155 5.90 -6.90 -5.87
N SER A 156 6.49 -5.79 -5.41
CA SER A 156 6.37 -4.48 -6.04
C SER A 156 7.75 -3.84 -6.24
N VAL A 157 7.88 -3.07 -7.31
CA VAL A 157 9.07 -2.26 -7.63
C VAL A 157 8.61 -0.91 -8.15
N GLY A 158 9.38 0.16 -7.90
CA GLY A 158 8.97 1.49 -8.38
C GLY A 158 9.82 2.62 -7.84
N ILE A 159 9.28 3.83 -7.94
CA ILE A 159 9.95 5.07 -7.57
C ILE A 159 9.39 5.57 -6.24
N VAL A 160 10.28 6.09 -5.38
CA VAL A 160 9.93 6.76 -4.12
C VAL A 160 10.36 8.21 -4.21
N ILE A 161 9.44 9.12 -3.93
CA ILE A 161 9.71 10.56 -3.80
C ILE A 161 9.64 10.93 -2.32
N LYS A 162 10.66 11.59 -1.82
CA LYS A 162 10.83 11.98 -0.41
C LYS A 162 10.91 13.49 -0.26
N PHE A 163 10.07 14.04 0.59
CA PHE A 163 9.96 15.47 0.87
C PHE A 163 10.52 15.82 2.24
#